data_ea4cdde18374f7e5e2e84855611a02f0
#
_entry.id   ea4cdde18374f7e5e2e84855611a02f0
#
_cell.length_a   1.000
_cell.length_b   1.000
_cell.length_c   1.000
_cell.angle_alpha   90.00
_cell.angle_beta   90.00
_cell.angle_gamma   90.00
#
_symmetry.space_group_name_H-M   'P 1'
#
loop_
_entity.id
_entity.type
_entity.pdbx_description
1 polymer ?
#
loop_
_entity_poly.entity_id
_entity_poly.type
_entity_poly.pdbx_seq_one_letter_code
_entity_poly.pdbx_strand_id
1 'polypeptide(L)'
;MAIKIALAGNPNCGKTTMFNALTGANQYVGNWPGVTVEKKTGKLKDASGEEVNVTDLPGVYSLSPYTLEEVVARNYLIGERPDAIINIVDGTNIERNLYLSTQIMELGIPLSLIHISEP
;
A
#
# COMPACT_ATOMS: atom_id res chain seq x y z
N MET A 1 20.80 5.29 -1.47
CA MET A 1 19.53 5.98 -1.72
C MET A 1 18.39 5.10 -1.26
N ALA A 2 17.47 5.65 -0.48
CA ALA A 2 16.33 4.85 0.00
C ALA A 2 15.22 4.81 -1.05
N ILE A 3 14.66 3.62 -1.27
CA ILE A 3 13.54 3.43 -2.17
C ILE A 3 12.26 3.41 -1.32
N LYS A 4 11.24 4.12 -1.77
CA LYS A 4 9.95 4.17 -1.09
C LYS A 4 8.94 3.35 -1.87
N ILE A 5 8.33 2.37 -1.19
CA ILE A 5 7.30 1.51 -1.78
C ILE A 5 6.05 1.61 -0.91
N ALA A 6 4.90 1.72 -1.53
CA ALA A 6 3.63 1.69 -0.86
C ALA A 6 2.89 0.39 -1.17
N LEU A 7 2.23 -0.19 -0.17
CA LEU A 7 1.34 -1.33 -0.38
C LEU A 7 -0.10 -0.82 -0.39
N ALA A 8 -0.82 -1.14 -1.44
CA ALA A 8 -2.21 -0.74 -1.61
C ALA A 8 -3.08 -1.96 -1.86
N GLY A 9 -4.34 -1.87 -1.51
CA GLY A 9 -5.29 -2.95 -1.75
C GLY A 9 -6.59 -2.71 -1.01
N ASN A 10 -7.58 -3.52 -1.33
CA ASN A 10 -8.85 -3.47 -0.64
C ASN A 10 -8.72 -4.02 0.78
N PRO A 11 -9.63 -3.64 1.69
CA PRO A 11 -9.65 -4.26 3.02
C PRO A 11 -9.75 -5.78 2.92
N ASN A 12 -9.01 -6.49 3.76
CA ASN A 12 -9.03 -7.96 3.84
C ASN A 12 -8.52 -8.68 2.60
N CYS A 13 -7.61 -8.07 1.84
CA CYS A 13 -7.06 -8.68 0.63
C CYS A 13 -5.72 -9.40 0.85
N GLY A 14 -5.29 -9.55 2.11
CA GLY A 14 -4.00 -10.16 2.40
C GLY A 14 -2.83 -9.18 2.44
N LYS A 15 -3.12 -7.88 2.38
CA LYS A 15 -2.10 -6.84 2.37
C LYS A 15 -1.23 -6.85 3.63
N THR A 16 -1.85 -7.05 4.79
CA THR A 16 -1.12 -7.12 6.06
C THR A 16 -0.17 -8.32 6.08
N THR A 17 -0.61 -9.46 5.56
CA THR A 17 0.23 -10.66 5.48
C THR A 17 1.45 -10.38 4.61
N MET A 18 1.26 -9.73 3.46
CA MET A 18 2.37 -9.36 2.59
C MET A 18 3.32 -8.39 3.27
N PHE A 19 2.79 -7.38 3.95
CA PHE A 19 3.58 -6.40 4.67
C PHE A 19 4.45 -7.09 5.73
N ASN A 20 3.86 -7.98 6.52
CA ASN A 20 4.58 -8.70 7.56
C ASN A 20 5.68 -9.60 6.97
N ALA A 21 5.39 -10.24 5.84
CA ALA A 21 6.37 -11.09 5.18
C ALA A 21 7.56 -10.28 4.66
N LEU A 22 7.33 -9.07 4.17
CA LEU A 22 8.39 -8.23 3.62
C LEU A 22 9.25 -7.58 4.71
N THR A 23 8.65 -7.15 5.81
CA THR A 23 9.34 -6.33 6.80
C THR A 23 9.76 -7.10 8.04
N GLY A 24 9.13 -8.24 8.34
CA GLY A 24 9.45 -9.04 9.51
C GLY A 24 9.30 -8.23 10.80
N ALA A 25 10.36 -8.19 11.61
CA ALA A 25 10.35 -7.48 12.89
C ALA A 25 10.67 -5.99 12.75
N ASN A 26 11.01 -5.51 11.57
CA ASN A 26 11.45 -4.13 11.35
C ASN A 26 10.25 -3.24 10.99
N GLN A 27 9.28 -3.15 11.90
CA GLN A 27 8.05 -2.39 11.67
C GLN A 27 7.90 -1.27 12.70
N TYR A 28 7.33 -0.17 12.24
CA TYR A 28 6.92 0.93 13.09
C TYR A 28 5.41 1.11 12.97
N VAL A 29 4.74 1.26 14.10
CA VAL A 29 3.28 1.43 14.14
C VAL A 29 2.98 2.76 14.82
N GLY A 30 2.14 3.55 14.18
CA GLY A 30 1.70 4.83 14.72
C GLY A 30 0.39 5.21 14.06
N ASN A 31 0.10 6.49 14.06
CA ASN A 31 -1.09 7.01 13.39
C ASN A 31 -0.68 7.96 12.26
N TRP A 32 -1.52 8.03 11.21
CA TRP A 32 -1.34 9.05 10.20
C TRP A 32 -1.52 10.42 10.84
N PRO A 33 -0.77 11.46 10.39
CA PRO A 33 -0.84 12.78 11.02
C PRO A 33 -2.26 13.33 11.12
N GLY A 34 -2.64 13.73 12.33
CA GLY A 34 -3.91 14.40 12.58
C GLY A 34 -5.14 13.51 12.60
N VAL A 35 -4.98 12.18 12.48
CA VAL A 35 -6.10 11.25 12.42
C VAL A 35 -5.82 10.01 13.26
N THR A 36 -6.86 9.19 13.48
CA THR A 36 -6.74 7.97 14.25
C THR A 36 -6.49 6.72 13.41
N VAL A 37 -6.32 6.88 12.11
CA VAL A 37 -6.02 5.77 11.21
C VAL A 37 -4.61 5.28 11.46
N GLU A 38 -4.44 3.97 11.64
CA GLU A 38 -3.15 3.36 11.93
C GLU A 38 -2.22 3.42 10.72
N LYS A 39 -0.97 3.81 10.99
CA LYS A 39 0.07 3.84 9.97
C LYS A 39 1.13 2.81 10.32
N LYS A 40 1.38 1.89 9.40
CA LYS A 40 2.44 0.90 9.54
C LYS A 40 3.50 1.15 8.48
N THR A 41 4.74 1.25 8.91
CA THR A 41 5.89 1.38 8.01
C THR A 41 6.91 0.34 8.40
N GLY A 42 7.71 -0.09 7.45
CA GLY A 42 8.75 -1.06 7.70
C GLY A 42 9.93 -0.83 6.79
N LYS A 43 11.04 -1.48 7.13
CA LYS A 43 12.27 -1.37 6.36
C LYS A 43 12.76 -2.75 5.99
N LEU A 44 13.28 -2.87 4.78
CA LEU A 44 13.99 -4.07 4.36
C LEU A 44 15.18 -3.64 3.53
N LYS A 45 16.15 -4.56 3.38
CA LYS A 45 17.31 -4.33 2.52
C LYS A 45 17.24 -5.28 1.36
N ASP A 46 17.56 -4.78 0.17
CA ASP A 46 17.64 -5.66 -0.98
C ASP A 46 18.99 -6.39 -1.01
N ALA A 47 19.21 -7.19 -2.06
CA ALA A 47 20.44 -7.98 -2.18
C ALA A 47 21.70 -7.12 -2.31
N SER A 48 21.57 -5.87 -2.76
CA SER A 48 22.71 -4.95 -2.88
C SER A 48 22.95 -4.15 -1.60
N GLY A 49 22.10 -4.31 -0.57
CA GLY A 49 22.20 -3.58 0.68
C GLY A 49 21.48 -2.24 0.69
N GLU A 50 20.75 -1.90 -0.38
CA GLU A 50 19.97 -0.67 -0.40
C GLU A 50 18.78 -0.76 0.55
N GLU A 51 18.50 0.36 1.21
CA GLU A 51 17.35 0.44 2.10
C GLU A 51 16.07 0.63 1.33
N VAL A 52 15.06 -0.18 1.63
CA VAL A 52 13.73 -0.06 1.05
C VAL A 52 12.74 0.23 2.18
N ASN A 53 12.04 1.35 2.06
CA ASN A 53 11.01 1.73 3.04
C ASN A 53 9.66 1.35 2.48
N VAL A 54 8.90 0.55 3.23
CA VAL A 54 7.58 0.09 2.83
C VAL A 54 6.54 0.72 3.73
N THR A 55 5.56 1.37 3.13
CA THR A 55 4.43 1.96 3.86
C THR A 55 3.17 1.15 3.54
N ASP A 56 2.50 0.67 4.57
CA ASP A 56 1.24 -0.05 4.42
C ASP A 56 0.10 0.97 4.44
N LEU A 57 -0.51 1.21 3.28
CA LEU A 57 -1.64 2.12 3.19
C LEU A 57 -2.89 1.49 3.80
N PRO A 58 -3.84 2.31 4.29
CA PRO A 58 -5.12 1.75 4.74
C PRO A 58 -5.80 0.98 3.62
N GLY A 59 -6.50 -0.10 3.97
CA GLY A 59 -7.28 -0.84 2.99
C GLY A 59 -8.43 0.00 2.48
N VAL A 60 -8.50 0.20 1.16
CA VAL A 60 -9.52 1.05 0.55
C VAL A 60 -10.03 0.40 -0.74
N TYR A 61 -11.26 0.73 -1.11
CA TYR A 61 -11.85 0.26 -2.37
C TYR A 61 -11.60 1.24 -3.51
N SER A 62 -11.29 2.49 -3.19
CA SER A 62 -11.06 3.53 -4.18
C SER A 62 -10.24 4.66 -3.54
N LEU A 63 -9.86 5.64 -4.35
CA LEU A 63 -9.21 6.85 -3.85
C LEU A 63 -10.16 8.04 -3.81
N SER A 64 -11.46 7.77 -3.83
CA SER A 64 -12.48 8.79 -3.69
C SER A 64 -12.53 9.29 -2.24
N PRO A 65 -12.79 10.58 -1.99
CA PRO A 65 -12.71 11.13 -0.62
C PRO A 65 -13.97 10.90 0.21
N TYR A 66 -14.45 9.66 0.27
CA TYR A 66 -15.66 9.33 1.01
C TYR A 66 -15.43 8.82 2.42
N THR A 67 -14.28 8.21 2.67
CA THR A 67 -13.93 7.75 4.01
C THR A 67 -12.59 8.35 4.42
N LEU A 68 -12.32 8.31 5.73
CA LEU A 68 -11.05 8.82 6.24
C LEU A 68 -9.89 8.03 5.68
N GLU A 69 -10.04 6.71 5.58
CA GLU A 69 -8.99 5.83 5.02
C GLU A 69 -8.69 6.18 3.57
N GLU A 70 -9.72 6.46 2.78
CA GLU A 70 -9.54 6.84 1.38
C GLU A 70 -8.83 8.19 1.25
N VAL A 71 -9.19 9.15 2.09
CA VAL A 71 -8.53 10.46 2.11
C VAL A 71 -7.06 10.31 2.47
N VAL A 72 -6.77 9.52 3.50
CA VAL A 72 -5.38 9.30 3.95
C VAL A 72 -4.55 8.65 2.84
N ALA A 73 -5.06 7.59 2.22
CA ALA A 73 -4.34 6.90 1.15
C ALA A 73 -4.09 7.83 -0.04
N ARG A 74 -5.10 8.56 -0.47
CA ARG A 74 -4.97 9.48 -1.59
C ARG A 74 -3.96 10.59 -1.31
N ASN A 75 -4.04 11.21 -0.14
CA ASN A 75 -3.14 12.30 0.21
C ASN A 75 -1.70 11.83 0.30
N TYR A 76 -1.47 10.61 0.81
CA TYR A 76 -0.13 10.04 0.85
C TYR A 76 0.42 9.85 -0.56
N LEU A 77 -0.36 9.26 -1.46
CA LEU A 77 0.11 8.97 -2.81
C LEU A 77 0.40 10.25 -3.59
N ILE A 78 -0.40 11.28 -3.42
CA ILE A 78 -0.21 12.54 -4.12
C ILE A 78 0.95 13.35 -3.51
N GLY A 79 1.03 13.40 -2.20
CA GLY A 79 2.02 14.21 -1.49
C GLY A 79 3.41 13.60 -1.46
N GLU A 80 3.50 12.33 -1.08
CA GLU A 80 4.79 11.65 -0.93
C GLU A 80 5.30 11.04 -2.24
N ARG A 81 4.40 10.67 -3.14
CA ARG A 81 4.72 10.05 -4.43
C ARG A 81 5.81 8.96 -4.29
N PRO A 82 5.45 7.80 -3.74
CA PRO A 82 6.42 6.71 -3.57
C PRO A 82 7.04 6.32 -4.92
N ASP A 83 8.20 5.69 -4.87
CA ASP A 83 8.90 5.27 -6.09
C ASP A 83 8.14 4.17 -6.83
N ALA A 84 7.40 3.34 -6.10
CA ALA A 84 6.57 2.30 -6.68
C ALA A 84 5.43 1.94 -5.73
N ILE A 85 4.37 1.39 -6.29
CA ILE A 85 3.22 0.90 -5.52
C ILE A 85 3.05 -0.57 -5.84
N ILE A 86 2.92 -1.40 -4.80
CA ILE A 86 2.53 -2.80 -4.94
C ILE A 86 1.05 -2.87 -4.61
N ASN A 87 0.23 -3.18 -5.60
CA ASN A 87 -1.21 -3.31 -5.40
C ASN A 87 -1.58 -4.78 -5.28
N ILE A 88 -2.10 -5.15 -4.12
CA ILE A 88 -2.47 -6.53 -3.82
C ILE A 88 -3.93 -6.73 -4.23
N VAL A 89 -4.16 -7.65 -5.13
CA VAL A 89 -5.48 -7.92 -5.71
C VAL A 89 -5.99 -9.26 -5.21
N ASP A 90 -7.19 -9.27 -4.63
CA ASP A 90 -7.85 -10.48 -4.19
C ASP A 90 -8.53 -11.15 -5.39
N GLY A 91 -8.16 -12.39 -5.67
CA GLY A 91 -8.69 -13.14 -6.81
C GLY A 91 -10.19 -13.40 -6.75
N THR A 92 -10.81 -13.32 -5.57
CA THR A 92 -12.25 -13.55 -5.44
C THR A 92 -13.09 -12.32 -5.81
N ASN A 93 -12.49 -11.14 -5.89
CA ASN A 93 -13.20 -9.89 -6.20
C ASN A 93 -12.38 -9.01 -7.14
N ILE A 94 -12.00 -9.58 -8.30
CA ILE A 94 -11.08 -8.90 -9.22
C ILE A 94 -11.62 -7.55 -9.70
N GLU A 95 -12.89 -7.48 -10.09
CA GLU A 95 -13.47 -6.24 -10.60
C GLU A 95 -13.37 -5.09 -9.60
N ARG A 96 -13.71 -5.36 -8.33
CA ARG A 96 -13.65 -4.37 -7.28
C ARG A 96 -12.21 -3.93 -7.02
N ASN A 97 -11.28 -4.88 -7.03
CA ASN A 97 -9.87 -4.58 -6.80
C ASN A 97 -9.27 -3.77 -7.93
N LEU A 98 -9.65 -4.07 -9.18
CA LEU A 98 -9.11 -3.36 -10.34
C LEU A 98 -9.59 -1.92 -10.44
N TYR A 99 -10.72 -1.60 -9.82
CA TYR A 99 -11.17 -0.21 -9.75
C TYR A 99 -10.14 0.67 -9.04
N LEU A 100 -9.66 0.21 -7.89
CA LEU A 100 -8.59 0.91 -7.17
C LEU A 100 -7.31 0.99 -8.00
N SER A 101 -6.94 -0.11 -8.65
CA SER A 101 -5.73 -0.16 -9.48
C SER A 101 -5.77 0.89 -10.59
N THR A 102 -6.93 1.05 -11.24
CA THR A 102 -7.11 2.04 -12.29
C THR A 102 -6.88 3.46 -11.76
N GLN A 103 -7.41 3.76 -10.59
CA GLN A 103 -7.23 5.09 -9.98
C GLN A 103 -5.78 5.35 -9.61
N ILE A 104 -5.08 4.33 -9.11
CA ILE A 104 -3.66 4.48 -8.79
C ILE A 104 -2.85 4.74 -10.07
N MET A 105 -3.14 4.02 -11.14
CA MET A 105 -2.44 4.21 -12.42
C MET A 105 -2.62 5.63 -12.97
N GLU A 106 -3.76 6.25 -12.73
CA GLU A 106 -4.00 7.62 -13.18
C GLU A 106 -3.07 8.63 -12.50
N LEU A 107 -2.51 8.29 -11.35
CA LEU A 107 -1.56 9.16 -10.66
C LEU A 107 -0.17 9.17 -11.28
N GLY A 108 0.11 8.25 -12.21
CA GLY A 108 1.39 8.18 -12.89
C GLY A 108 2.53 7.61 -12.07
N ILE A 109 2.24 6.92 -10.97
CA ILE A 109 3.25 6.26 -10.15
C ILE A 109 3.42 4.82 -10.64
N PRO A 110 4.66 4.31 -10.76
CA PRO A 110 4.86 2.92 -11.18
C PRO A 110 4.10 1.94 -10.29
N LEU A 111 3.36 1.03 -10.92
CA LEU A 111 2.47 0.10 -10.23
C LEU A 111 2.83 -1.33 -10.59
N SER A 112 2.95 -2.18 -9.57
CA SER A 112 3.09 -3.61 -9.72
C SER A 112 1.88 -4.29 -9.10
N LEU A 113 1.22 -5.18 -9.86
CA LEU A 113 0.07 -5.92 -9.38
C LEU A 113 0.51 -7.27 -8.84
N ILE A 114 0.07 -7.58 -7.61
CA ILE A 114 0.27 -8.91 -7.04
C ILE A 114 -1.12 -9.51 -6.82
N HIS A 115 -1.37 -10.61 -7.51
CA HIS A 115 -2.64 -11.32 -7.44
C HIS A 115 -2.54 -12.41 -6.37
N ILE A 116 -3.42 -12.34 -5.38
CA ILE A 116 -3.49 -13.35 -4.33
C ILE A 116 -4.79 -14.13 -4.52
N SER A 117 -4.68 -15.44 -4.74
CA SER A 117 -5.83 -16.32 -4.82
C SER A 117 -5.93 -17.13 -3.54
N GLU A 118 -7.13 -17.20 -2.99
CA GLU A 118 -7.40 -18.16 -1.93
C GLU A 118 -7.51 -19.55 -2.53
N PRO A 119 -6.85 -20.55 -1.96
CA PRO A 119 -6.97 -21.91 -2.46
C PRO A 119 -8.34 -22.53 -2.20
#